data_5d44236b43de6cbfbf13d2d0cf1af569
#
_entry.id   5d44236b43de6cbfbf13d2d0cf1af569
#
_cell.length_a   1.000
_cell.length_b   1.000
_cell.length_c   1.000
_cell.angle_alpha   90.00
_cell.angle_beta   90.00
_cell.angle_gamma   90.00
#
_symmetry.space_group_name_H-M   'P 1'
#
loop_
_entity.id
_entity.type
_entity.pdbx_description
1 polymer ?
#
loop_
_entity_poly.entity_id
_entity_poly.type
_entity_poly.pdbx_seq_one_letter_code
_entity_poly.pdbx_strand_id
1 'polypeptide(L)' 'MLENATILITGGTGSLGRKFVPMTLKKYNPKKVIIFSRDEMKQWEMAKSFSDDPRVRFFIGDVRDKDRLHRALAGVDYVV' A
#
# COMPACT_ATOMS: atom_id res chain seq x y z
N MET A 1 -2.27 5.13 -16.93
CA MET A 1 -2.67 3.77 -16.54
C MET A 1 -3.01 3.64 -15.07
N LEU A 2 -2.21 4.21 -14.19
CA LEU A 2 -2.46 4.12 -12.74
C LEU A 2 -3.13 5.36 -12.16
N GLU A 3 -3.38 6.38 -12.96
CA GLU A 3 -4.08 7.59 -12.52
C GLU A 3 -5.48 7.24 -12.02
N ASN A 4 -5.82 7.78 -10.86
CA ASN A 4 -7.10 7.54 -10.19
C ASN A 4 -7.36 6.08 -9.80
N ALA A 5 -6.33 5.22 -9.88
CA ALA A 5 -6.45 3.82 -9.49
C ALA A 5 -6.18 3.63 -7.99
N THR A 6 -6.78 2.60 -7.44
CA THR A 6 -6.47 2.13 -6.09
C THR A 6 -5.58 0.91 -6.21
N ILE A 7 -4.39 0.99 -5.63
CA ILE A 7 -3.35 -0.03 -5.77
C ILE A 7 -3.07 -0.64 -4.39
N LEU A 8 -3.06 -1.96 -4.31
CA LEU A 8 -2.65 -2.67 -3.10
C LEU A 8 -1.29 -3.31 -3.33
N ILE A 9 -0.37 -3.06 -2.41
CA ILE A 9 1.00 -3.59 -2.47
C ILE A 9 1.18 -4.57 -1.32
N THR A 10 1.33 -5.85 -1.63
CA THR A 10 1.60 -6.87 -0.63
C THR A 10 3.08 -6.85 -0.27
N GLY A 11 3.38 -6.96 1.02
CA GLY A 11 4.76 -6.88 1.47
C GLY A 11 5.39 -5.52 1.21
N GLY A 12 4.59 -4.47 1.14
CA GLY A 12 5.04 -3.13 0.72
C GLY A 12 6.00 -2.42 1.65
N THR A 13 6.28 -2.99 2.82
CA THR A 13 7.27 -2.44 3.76
C THR A 13 8.69 -2.92 3.47
N GLY A 14 8.87 -3.84 2.51
CA GLY A 14 10.18 -4.31 2.10
C GLY A 14 10.87 -3.33 1.15
N SER A 15 12.07 -3.73 0.67
CA SER A 15 12.88 -2.88 -0.21
C SER A 15 12.14 -2.45 -1.47
N LEU A 16 11.41 -3.38 -2.09
CA LEU A 16 10.67 -3.08 -3.31
C LEU A 16 9.57 -2.04 -3.05
N GLY A 17 8.80 -2.23 -1.98
CA GLY A 17 7.73 -1.30 -1.64
C GLY A 17 8.23 0.09 -1.32
N ARG A 18 9.35 0.19 -0.62
CA ARG A 18 9.96 1.47 -0.26
C ARG A 18 10.39 2.28 -1.47
N LYS A 19 10.72 1.62 -2.56
CA LYS A 19 11.06 2.28 -3.82
C LYS A 19 9.82 2.50 -4.69
N PHE A 20 8.97 1.50 -4.74
CA PHE A 20 7.79 1.53 -5.62
C PHE A 20 6.76 2.57 -5.20
N VAL A 21 6.50 2.70 -3.91
CA VAL A 21 5.46 3.62 -3.43
C VAL A 21 5.77 5.08 -3.76
N PRO A 22 6.95 5.63 -3.41
CA PRO A 22 7.26 7.01 -3.76
C PRO A 22 7.24 7.26 -5.27
N MET A 23 7.77 6.32 -6.03
CA MET A 23 7.79 6.43 -7.49
C MET A 23 6.38 6.47 -8.06
N THR A 24 5.50 5.59 -7.58
CA THR A 24 4.13 5.51 -8.06
C THR A 24 3.35 6.77 -7.72
N LEU A 25 3.50 7.28 -6.51
CA LEU A 25 2.82 8.49 -6.08
C LEU A 25 3.23 9.70 -6.93
N LYS A 26 4.52 9.79 -7.25
CA LYS A 26 5.05 10.90 -8.01
C LYS A 26 4.73 10.81 -9.50
N LYS A 27 4.88 9.60 -10.07
CA LYS A 27 4.79 9.41 -11.52
C LYS A 27 3.38 9.23 -12.03
N TYR A 28 2.53 8.52 -11.29
CA TYR A 28 1.21 8.11 -11.77
C TYR A 28 0.03 8.75 -11.07
N ASN A 29 0.25 9.42 -9.96
CA ASN A 29 -0.79 10.08 -9.17
C ASN A 29 -2.03 9.20 -8.95
N PRO A 30 -1.89 8.04 -8.29
CA PRO A 30 -3.02 7.16 -8.05
C PRO A 30 -3.99 7.78 -7.05
N LYS A 31 -5.22 7.26 -7.03
CA LYS A 31 -6.22 7.67 -6.06
C LYS A 31 -5.82 7.24 -4.64
N LYS A 32 -5.34 6.01 -4.51
CA LYS A 32 -4.99 5.44 -3.21
C LYS A 32 -3.93 4.34 -3.39
N VAL A 33 -3.00 4.29 -2.46
CA VAL A 33 -2.03 3.20 -2.37
C VAL A 33 -2.18 2.57 -1.00
N ILE A 34 -2.54 1.29 -0.99
CA ILE A 34 -2.73 0.52 0.24
C ILE A 34 -1.53 -0.39 0.43
N ILE A 35 -0.83 -0.24 1.54
CA ILE A 35 0.31 -1.07 1.87
C ILE A 35 -0.16 -2.15 2.83
N PHE A 36 -0.18 -3.39 2.33
CA PHE A 36 -0.63 -4.55 3.09
C PHE A 36 0.58 -5.34 3.56
N SER A 37 0.75 -5.45 4.86
CA SER A 37 1.90 -6.11 5.45
C SER A 37 1.54 -6.59 6.85
N ARG A 38 2.17 -7.66 7.30
CA ARG A 38 2.02 -8.13 8.67
C ARG A 38 3.05 -7.52 9.63
N ASP A 39 4.02 -6.77 9.13
CA ASP A 39 5.07 -6.16 9.94
C ASP A 39 4.66 -4.76 10.40
N GLU A 40 4.04 -4.69 11.57
CA GLU A 40 3.53 -3.45 12.13
C GLU A 40 4.63 -2.42 12.37
N MET A 41 5.79 -2.86 12.85
CA MET A 41 6.90 -1.96 13.13
C MET A 41 7.43 -1.29 11.87
N LYS A 42 7.59 -2.05 10.80
CA LYS A 42 8.04 -1.50 9.52
C LYS A 42 6.99 -0.56 8.92
N GLN A 43 5.72 -0.87 9.07
CA GLN A 43 4.66 0.03 8.63
C GLN A 43 4.71 1.36 9.39
N TRP A 44 4.93 1.29 10.69
CA TRP A 44 5.03 2.49 11.50
C TRP A 44 6.19 3.39 11.08
N GLU A 45 7.36 2.79 10.80
CA GLU A 45 8.52 3.53 10.31
C GLU A 45 8.24 4.13 8.94
N MET A 46 7.66 3.36 8.04
CA MET A 46 7.36 3.80 6.68
C MET A 46 6.30 4.91 6.69
N ALA A 47 5.34 4.85 7.59
CA ALA A 47 4.28 5.84 7.69
C ALA A 47 4.83 7.25 7.94
N LYS A 48 5.96 7.37 8.61
CA LYS A 48 6.58 8.65 8.85
C LYS A 48 6.97 9.35 7.56
N SER A 49 7.36 8.59 6.54
CA SER A 49 7.75 9.13 5.24
C SER A 49 6.57 9.62 4.41
N PHE A 50 5.36 9.15 4.74
CA PHE A 50 4.15 9.46 3.97
C PHE A 50 3.06 10.13 4.81
N SER A 51 3.44 10.69 5.97
CA SER A 51 2.46 11.26 6.90
C SER A 51 1.63 12.38 6.29
N ASP A 52 2.18 13.09 5.31
CA ASP A 52 1.50 14.20 4.65
C ASP A 52 0.74 13.80 3.40
N ASP A 53 0.78 12.52 3.02
CA ASP A 53 0.13 12.06 1.80
C ASP A 53 -1.17 11.31 2.12
N PRO A 54 -2.34 11.92 1.86
CA PRO A 54 -3.61 11.29 2.16
C PRO A 54 -3.94 10.08 1.28
N ARG A 55 -3.16 9.86 0.22
CA ARG A 55 -3.38 8.73 -0.69
C ARG A 55 -2.85 7.42 -0.14
N VAL A 56 -1.90 7.48 0.81
CA VAL A 56 -1.27 6.27 1.37
C VAL A 56 -2.06 5.76 2.56
N ARG A 57 -2.37 4.47 2.53
CA ARG A 57 -3.06 3.77 3.62
C ARG A 57 -2.27 2.53 4.00
N PHE A 58 -2.29 2.22 5.27
CA PHE A 58 -1.61 1.04 5.81
C PHE A 58 -2.64 0.06 6.34
N PHE A 59 -2.48 -1.20 5.97
CA PHE A 59 -3.39 -2.26 6.37
C PHE A 59 -2.57 -3.42 6.90
N ILE A 60 -2.70 -3.70 8.19
CA ILE A 60 -1.94 -4.77 8.83
C ILE A 60 -2.69 -6.10 8.69
N GLY A 61 -2.01 -7.08 8.11
CA GLY A 61 -2.58 -8.40 7.93
C GLY A 61 -1.61 -9.35 7.25
N ASP A 62 -1.98 -10.62 7.25
CA ASP A 62 -1.22 -11.69 6.61
C ASP A 62 -1.99 -12.10 5.35
N VAL A 63 -1.27 -12.24 4.22
CA VAL A 63 -1.90 -12.67 2.96
C VAL A 63 -2.56 -14.04 3.07
N ARG A 64 -2.19 -14.84 4.07
CA ARG A 64 -2.81 -16.14 4.34
C ARG A 64 -4.16 -16.02 5.06
N ASP A 65 -4.43 -14.87 5.63
CA ASP A 65 -5.73 -14.58 6.27
C ASP A 65 -6.69 -14.09 5.18
N LYS A 66 -7.50 -14.99 4.67
CA LYS A 66 -8.37 -14.70 3.52
C LYS A 66 -9.39 -13.62 3.81
N ASP A 67 -9.97 -13.60 4.99
CA ASP A 67 -10.96 -12.59 5.35
C ASP A 67 -10.34 -11.20 5.40
N ARG A 68 -9.16 -11.10 6.00
CA ARG A 68 -8.44 -9.85 6.12
C ARG A 68 -8.01 -9.33 4.76
N LEU A 69 -7.46 -10.22 3.93
CA LEU A 69 -7.05 -9.88 2.57
C LEU A 69 -8.24 -9.44 1.73
N HIS A 70 -9.36 -10.13 1.88
CA HIS A 70 -10.58 -9.78 1.15
C HIS A 70 -11.05 -8.36 1.48
N ARG A 71 -10.99 -7.99 2.74
CA ARG A 71 -11.34 -6.62 3.16
C ARG A 71 -10.38 -5.59 2.57
N ALA A 72 -9.09 -5.91 2.56
CA ALA A 72 -8.08 -5.00 2.01
C ALA A 72 -8.26 -4.81 0.50
N LEU A 73 -8.76 -5.83 -0.20
CA LEU A 73 -8.96 -5.79 -1.64
C LEU A 73 -10.22 -5.04 -2.09
N ALA A 74 -11.09 -4.67 -1.15
CA ALA A 74 -12.33 -3.98 -1.50
C ALA A 74 -12.03 -2.66 -2.24
N GLY A 75 -12.53 -2.54 -3.47
CA GLY A 75 -12.32 -1.35 -4.29
C GLY A 75 -10.93 -1.22 -4.89
N VAL A 76 -10.10 -2.25 -4.81
CA VAL A 76 -8.74 -2.23 -5.36
C VAL A 76 -8.76 -2.54 -6.85
N ASP A 77 -8.04 -1.74 -7.63
CA ASP A 77 -7.94 -1.93 -9.07
C ASP A 77 -6.74 -2.80 -9.46
N TYR A 78 -5.62 -2.66 -8.75
CA TYR A 78 -4.39 -3.39 -9.05
C TYR A 78 -3.75 -3.92 -7.78
N VAL A 79 -3.14 -5.10 -7.89
CA VAL A 79 -2.39 -5.75 -6.80
C VAL A 79 -0.95 -6.00 -7.27
N VAL A 80 -0.02 -5.62 -6.43
CA VAL A 80 1.41 -5.84 -6.70
C VAL A 80 2.03 -6.80 -5.69
#